data_72cf0ca243b8a47aa08666544e48b204
#
_entry.id   72cf0ca243b8a47aa08666544e48b204
#
_cell.length_a   1.000
_cell.length_b   1.000
_cell.length_c   1.000
_cell.angle_alpha   90.00
_cell.angle_beta   90.00
_cell.angle_gamma   90.00
#
_symmetry.space_group_name_H-M   'P 1'
#
loop_
_entity.id
_entity.type
_entity.pdbx_description
1 polymer ?
#
loop_
_entity_poly.entity_id
_entity_poly.type
_entity_poly.pdbx_seq_one_letter_code
_entity_poly.pdbx_strand_id
1 'polypeptide(L)'
;MTESVYVHIDTTSNAVLTKGLTATDFANSIVHFPQNLLLLDPSASAGEYESHTGLKVIRGTENIQRFFSSSRNRRGFDELKWIDFTDLTMLKELTPLEISELLYFGHMKTHLHSPFFYKLQNNFVYFDLNDQLNRIYYRYLDEFYRIFASKLSSILSDKINVKKSFFKKETPVEKISVELLKEMRNLMQE
;
A
#
# COMPACT_ATOMS: atom_id res chain seq x y z
N MET A 1 -7.04 -13.56 -18.61
CA MET A 1 -6.58 -12.16 -18.52
C MET A 1 -5.09 -12.18 -18.30
N THR A 2 -4.32 -11.45 -19.07
CA THR A 2 -2.89 -11.25 -18.82
C THR A 2 -2.76 -10.32 -17.62
N GLU A 3 -2.21 -10.80 -16.51
CA GLU A 3 -1.88 -9.95 -15.38
C GLU A 3 -0.76 -9.00 -15.78
N SER A 4 -1.03 -7.70 -15.74
CA SER A 4 -0.06 -6.65 -16.01
C SER A 4 0.16 -5.86 -14.72
N VAL A 5 1.42 -5.56 -14.42
CA VAL A 5 1.79 -4.72 -13.28
C VAL A 5 2.46 -3.46 -13.82
N TYR A 6 1.94 -2.31 -13.42
CA TYR A 6 2.49 -1.01 -13.76
C TYR A 6 3.11 -0.38 -12.52
N VAL A 7 4.26 0.24 -12.69
CA VAL A 7 5.03 0.82 -11.58
C VAL A 7 5.55 2.19 -11.98
N HIS A 8 5.36 3.16 -11.11
CA HIS A 8 6.04 4.45 -11.17
C HIS A 8 6.72 4.71 -9.82
N ILE A 9 7.99 5.05 -9.86
CA ILE A 9 8.81 5.25 -8.66
C ILE A 9 9.29 6.69 -8.61
N ASP A 10 9.00 7.38 -7.50
CA ASP A 10 9.66 8.62 -7.13
C ASP A 10 10.73 8.32 -6.08
N THR A 11 11.98 8.36 -6.49
CA THR A 11 13.11 8.08 -5.62
C THR A 11 13.42 9.23 -4.65
N THR A 12 12.87 10.41 -4.88
CA THR A 12 13.06 11.58 -4.00
C THR A 12 12.26 11.42 -2.71
N SER A 13 11.02 10.96 -2.83
CA SER A 13 10.13 10.73 -1.69
C SER A 13 10.05 9.26 -1.27
N ASN A 14 10.75 8.35 -1.96
CA ASN A 14 10.59 6.90 -1.84
C ASN A 14 9.13 6.46 -2.01
N ALA A 15 8.36 7.18 -2.82
CA ALA A 15 6.98 6.85 -3.13
C ALA A 15 6.91 5.96 -4.37
N VAL A 16 6.09 4.92 -4.29
CA VAL A 16 5.84 4.01 -5.41
C VAL A 16 4.35 3.94 -5.68
N LEU A 17 3.95 4.32 -6.89
CA LEU A 17 2.60 4.14 -7.40
C LEU A 17 2.57 2.86 -8.23
N THR A 18 1.66 1.95 -7.89
CA THR A 18 1.51 0.68 -8.61
C THR A 18 0.08 0.42 -9.00
N LYS A 19 -0.12 -0.24 -10.16
CA LYS A 19 -1.38 -0.89 -10.53
C LYS A 19 -1.13 -2.38 -10.74
N GLY A 20 -2.00 -3.23 -10.16
CA GLY A 20 -1.87 -4.69 -10.25
C GLY A 20 -1.06 -5.35 -9.13
N LEU A 21 -0.55 -4.57 -8.16
CA LEU A 21 -0.11 -5.09 -6.87
C LEU A 21 -1.25 -4.94 -5.85
N THR A 22 -1.56 -6.01 -5.16
CA THR A 22 -2.63 -6.01 -4.14
C THR A 22 -2.05 -5.85 -2.74
N ALA A 23 -2.90 -5.47 -1.77
CA ALA A 23 -2.52 -5.47 -0.35
C ALA A 23 -2.01 -6.85 0.12
N THR A 24 -2.46 -7.93 -0.52
CA THR A 24 -1.97 -9.28 -0.23
C THR A 24 -0.58 -9.52 -0.79
N ASP A 25 -0.29 -9.07 -2.03
CA ASP A 25 1.07 -9.16 -2.59
C ASP A 25 2.04 -8.40 -1.69
N PHE A 26 1.63 -7.22 -1.20
CA PHE A 26 2.37 -6.44 -0.22
C PHE A 26 2.61 -7.24 1.07
N ALA A 27 1.56 -7.68 1.74
CA ALA A 27 1.63 -8.35 3.04
C ALA A 27 2.44 -9.67 3.02
N ASN A 28 2.42 -10.39 1.88
CA ASN A 28 3.15 -11.65 1.74
C ASN A 28 4.65 -11.50 1.44
N SER A 29 5.09 -10.30 1.08
CA SER A 29 6.44 -10.09 0.52
C SER A 29 7.31 -9.14 1.32
N ILE A 30 6.73 -8.36 2.24
CA ILE A 30 7.48 -7.45 3.11
C ILE A 30 8.29 -8.21 4.16
N VAL A 31 9.46 -7.70 4.49
CA VAL A 31 10.33 -8.24 5.54
C VAL A 31 9.99 -7.62 6.89
N HIS A 32 9.81 -6.31 6.93
CA HIS A 32 9.46 -5.58 8.15
C HIS A 32 7.94 -5.57 8.34
N PHE A 33 7.38 -6.70 8.80
CA PHE A 33 5.94 -6.80 8.98
C PHE A 33 5.47 -5.84 10.09
N PRO A 34 4.39 -5.05 9.86
CA PRO A 34 3.87 -4.11 10.84
C PRO A 34 3.48 -4.76 12.16
N GLN A 35 3.76 -4.08 13.27
CA GLN A 35 3.29 -4.48 14.61
C GLN A 35 1.94 -3.84 14.94
N ASN A 36 1.75 -2.60 14.51
CA ASN A 36 0.50 -1.86 14.65
C ASN A 36 0.25 -1.05 13.38
N LEU A 37 -1.03 -0.78 13.09
CA LEU A 37 -1.45 0.12 12.02
C LEU A 37 -2.31 1.24 12.59
N LEU A 38 -2.00 2.48 12.24
CA LEU A 38 -2.87 3.64 12.44
C LEU A 38 -3.65 3.88 11.15
N LEU A 39 -4.97 3.75 11.21
CA LEU A 39 -5.84 3.95 10.06
C LEU A 39 -6.10 5.45 9.89
N LEU A 40 -5.78 5.99 8.72
CA LEU A 40 -5.87 7.43 8.44
C LEU A 40 -7.29 7.90 8.09
N ASP A 41 -8.22 6.96 7.93
CA ASP A 41 -9.63 7.27 7.75
C ASP A 41 -10.37 7.17 9.09
N PRO A 42 -10.90 8.29 9.63
CA PRO A 42 -11.68 8.28 10.87
C PRO A 42 -12.95 7.41 10.77
N SER A 43 -13.49 7.23 9.56
CA SER A 43 -14.69 6.41 9.32
C SER A 43 -14.39 4.92 9.17
N ALA A 44 -13.12 4.50 9.19
CA ALA A 44 -12.74 3.10 9.04
C ALA A 44 -13.56 2.19 9.94
N SER A 45 -14.08 1.08 9.39
CA SER A 45 -14.89 0.12 10.15
C SER A 45 -14.05 -0.82 11.04
N ALA A 46 -12.76 -1.00 10.68
CA ALA A 46 -11.82 -1.85 11.40
C ALA A 46 -11.04 -1.09 12.48
N GLY A 47 -10.47 -1.84 13.42
CA GLY A 47 -9.58 -1.31 14.46
C GLY A 47 -10.31 -0.79 15.69
N GLU A 48 -9.53 -0.45 16.71
CA GLU A 48 -9.96 0.11 17.98
C GLU A 48 -9.73 1.62 18.00
N TYR A 49 -10.66 2.37 18.57
CA TYR A 49 -10.54 3.83 18.69
C TYR A 49 -9.40 4.21 19.62
N GLU A 50 -8.54 5.12 19.17
CA GLU A 50 -7.44 5.69 19.95
C GLU A 50 -7.76 7.15 20.25
N SER A 51 -7.88 7.47 21.56
CA SER A 51 -8.47 8.72 22.02
C SER A 51 -7.60 9.96 21.80
N HIS A 52 -6.27 9.81 21.72
CA HIS A 52 -5.36 10.93 21.56
C HIS A 52 -5.33 11.45 20.11
N THR A 53 -5.29 10.52 19.15
CA THR A 53 -5.27 10.86 17.73
C THR A 53 -6.67 11.02 17.13
N GLY A 54 -7.71 10.46 17.75
CA GLY A 54 -9.05 10.39 17.19
C GLY A 54 -9.19 9.39 16.03
N LEU A 55 -8.17 8.57 15.80
CA LEU A 55 -8.09 7.59 14.74
C LEU A 55 -8.28 6.16 15.29
N LYS A 56 -8.31 5.18 14.39
CA LYS A 56 -8.39 3.77 14.78
C LYS A 56 -7.06 3.06 14.61
N VAL A 57 -6.80 2.12 15.50
CA VAL A 57 -5.57 1.34 15.53
C VAL A 57 -5.89 -0.15 15.41
N ILE A 58 -5.17 -0.85 14.55
CA ILE A 58 -5.12 -2.31 14.52
C ILE A 58 -3.82 -2.74 15.18
N ARG A 59 -3.94 -3.56 16.25
CA ARG A 59 -2.81 -3.99 17.06
C ARG A 59 -2.46 -5.44 16.82
N GLY A 60 -1.16 -5.70 16.74
CA GLY A 60 -0.61 -7.03 16.66
C GLY A 60 -0.67 -7.65 15.27
N THR A 61 0.37 -8.39 14.95
CA THR A 61 0.60 -8.98 13.62
C THR A 61 -0.54 -9.87 13.15
N GLU A 62 -1.16 -10.63 14.05
CA GLU A 62 -2.27 -11.55 13.71
C GLU A 62 -3.52 -10.79 13.25
N ASN A 63 -3.90 -9.70 13.95
CA ASN A 63 -5.03 -8.86 13.57
C ASN A 63 -4.75 -8.13 12.26
N ILE A 64 -3.50 -7.70 12.03
CA ILE A 64 -3.08 -7.08 10.79
C ILE A 64 -3.14 -8.07 9.62
N GLN A 65 -2.71 -9.31 9.81
CA GLN A 65 -2.83 -10.36 8.80
C GLN A 65 -4.29 -10.62 8.43
N ARG A 66 -5.18 -10.70 9.43
CA ARG A 66 -6.64 -10.82 9.21
C ARG A 66 -7.19 -9.63 8.44
N PHE A 67 -6.75 -8.42 8.79
CA PHE A 67 -7.16 -7.19 8.11
C PHE A 67 -6.75 -7.22 6.63
N PHE A 68 -5.51 -7.53 6.29
CA PHE A 68 -5.06 -7.66 4.90
C PHE A 68 -5.78 -8.78 4.14
N SER A 69 -6.05 -9.91 4.78
CA SER A 69 -6.78 -11.02 4.18
C SER A 69 -8.25 -10.68 3.92
N SER A 70 -8.89 -9.92 4.79
CA SER A 70 -10.29 -9.51 4.64
C SER A 70 -10.48 -8.44 3.55
N SER A 71 -9.44 -7.66 3.25
CA SER A 71 -9.46 -6.62 2.22
C SER A 71 -9.63 -7.17 0.80
N ARG A 72 -9.34 -8.46 0.59
CA ARG A 72 -9.55 -9.15 -0.72
C ARG A 72 -10.98 -9.10 -1.24
N ASN A 73 -11.98 -9.07 -0.35
CA ASN A 73 -13.40 -9.21 -0.71
C ASN A 73 -14.18 -7.90 -0.59
N ARG A 74 -13.54 -6.80 -0.23
CA ARG A 74 -14.21 -5.52 -0.09
C ARG A 74 -14.41 -4.89 -1.47
N ARG A 75 -15.54 -5.17 -2.07
CA ARG A 75 -16.10 -4.37 -3.16
C ARG A 75 -16.81 -3.18 -2.54
N GLY A 76 -16.12 -2.06 -2.43
CA GLY A 76 -16.78 -0.81 -2.06
C GLY A 76 -16.06 0.00 -0.98
N PHE A 77 -15.70 1.21 -1.31
CA PHE A 77 -15.65 2.47 -0.57
C PHE A 77 -14.74 2.65 0.66
N ASP A 78 -14.20 1.65 1.29
CA ASP A 78 -13.23 1.86 2.37
C ASP A 78 -11.83 1.96 1.76
N GLU A 79 -11.41 3.17 1.44
CA GLU A 79 -10.03 3.44 1.04
C GLU A 79 -9.09 3.01 2.17
N LEU A 80 -8.25 2.02 1.88
CA LEU A 80 -7.24 1.56 2.83
C LEU A 80 -6.12 2.58 2.89
N LYS A 81 -6.12 3.40 3.94
CA LYS A 81 -5.05 4.36 4.21
C LYS A 81 -4.53 4.14 5.61
N TRP A 82 -3.26 3.78 5.74
CA TRP A 82 -2.69 3.49 7.04
C TRP A 82 -1.19 3.78 7.09
N ILE A 83 -0.70 3.99 8.31
CA ILE A 83 0.72 4.07 8.66
C ILE A 83 1.01 2.96 9.66
N ASP A 84 2.11 2.23 9.48
CA ASP A 84 2.60 1.32 10.51
C ASP A 84 3.36 2.08 11.61
N PHE A 85 3.37 1.52 12.80
CA PHE A 85 4.16 2.06 13.92
C PHE A 85 4.50 0.95 14.92
N THR A 86 5.52 1.19 15.76
CA THR A 86 6.06 0.13 16.62
C THR A 86 5.40 0.11 17.99
N ASP A 87 5.23 1.24 18.68
CA ASP A 87 4.73 1.29 20.05
C ASP A 87 3.59 2.30 20.20
N LEU A 88 2.58 1.92 21.00
CA LEU A 88 1.39 2.75 21.27
C LEU A 88 1.73 4.05 22.02
N THR A 89 2.82 4.07 22.76
CA THR A 89 3.27 5.28 23.46
C THR A 89 3.65 6.39 22.49
N MET A 90 4.12 6.04 21.29
CA MET A 90 4.50 6.98 20.23
C MET A 90 3.31 7.83 19.75
N LEU A 91 2.10 7.27 19.77
CA LEU A 91 0.91 8.04 19.40
C LEU A 91 0.63 9.18 20.38
N LYS A 92 0.91 8.97 21.68
CA LYS A 92 0.73 10.00 22.72
C LYS A 92 1.72 11.17 22.61
N GLU A 93 2.83 10.96 21.90
CA GLU A 93 3.84 11.98 21.66
C GLU A 93 3.53 12.85 20.44
N LEU A 94 2.51 12.49 19.66
CA LEU A 94 2.07 13.29 18.53
C LEU A 94 1.42 14.59 19.01
N THR A 95 1.90 15.70 18.48
CA THR A 95 1.29 17.01 18.73
C THR A 95 -0.01 17.17 17.95
N PRO A 96 -0.93 18.07 18.34
CA PRO A 96 -2.15 18.36 17.60
C PRO A 96 -1.89 18.73 16.13
N LEU A 97 -0.79 19.40 15.85
CA LEU A 97 -0.38 19.76 14.48
C LEU A 97 -0.04 18.50 13.67
N GLU A 98 0.77 17.59 14.23
CA GLU A 98 1.13 16.34 13.58
C GLU A 98 -0.09 15.43 13.35
N ILE A 99 -1.03 15.39 14.31
CA ILE A 99 -2.29 14.68 14.13
C ILE A 99 -3.11 15.30 12.98
N SER A 100 -3.17 16.62 12.91
CA SER A 100 -3.85 17.34 11.82
C SER A 100 -3.19 17.04 10.48
N GLU A 101 -1.87 16.97 10.42
CA GLU A 101 -1.13 16.59 9.21
C GLU A 101 -1.44 15.15 8.80
N LEU A 102 -1.50 14.20 9.74
CA LEU A 102 -1.90 12.82 9.45
C LEU A 102 -3.31 12.73 8.86
N LEU A 103 -4.27 13.47 9.44
CA LEU A 103 -5.63 13.54 8.92
C LEU A 103 -5.67 14.19 7.54
N TYR A 104 -4.89 15.26 7.35
CA TYR A 104 -4.77 15.92 6.05
C TYR A 104 -4.21 14.98 4.99
N PHE A 105 -3.20 14.20 5.33
CA PHE A 105 -2.66 13.14 4.48
C PHE A 105 -3.69 12.09 4.10
N GLY A 106 -4.53 11.69 5.02
CA GLY A 106 -5.61 10.74 4.76
C GLY A 106 -6.59 11.24 3.68
N HIS A 107 -6.74 12.56 3.51
CA HIS A 107 -7.72 13.18 2.63
C HIS A 107 -7.12 13.88 1.39
N MET A 108 -5.84 14.26 1.43
CA MET A 108 -5.20 15.06 0.38
C MET A 108 -4.10 14.30 -0.33
N LYS A 109 -3.89 14.60 -1.60
CA LYS A 109 -2.91 13.96 -2.49
C LYS A 109 -1.53 14.65 -2.42
N THR A 110 -1.07 15.04 -1.24
CA THR A 110 0.21 15.76 -1.06
C THR A 110 1.39 14.83 -0.87
N HIS A 111 2.59 15.31 -1.21
CA HIS A 111 3.84 14.60 -0.96
C HIS A 111 4.18 14.58 0.53
N LEU A 112 4.64 13.44 1.01
CA LEU A 112 5.04 13.26 2.40
C LEU A 112 6.46 13.79 2.59
N HIS A 113 6.61 15.01 3.08
CA HIS A 113 7.89 15.52 3.59
C HIS A 113 8.06 15.29 5.09
N SER A 114 7.45 14.24 5.60
CA SER A 114 7.09 14.12 6.99
C SER A 114 8.19 13.50 7.85
N PRO A 115 8.43 14.01 9.07
CA PRO A 115 9.20 13.36 10.10
C PRO A 115 8.53 12.08 10.65
N PHE A 116 7.35 11.67 10.19
CA PHE A 116 6.60 10.51 10.69
C PHE A 116 7.39 9.21 10.60
N PHE A 117 8.21 9.02 9.56
CA PHE A 117 9.11 7.87 9.46
C PHE A 117 10.11 7.77 10.62
N TYR A 118 10.40 8.86 11.29
CA TYR A 118 11.29 8.88 12.46
C TYR A 118 10.50 8.75 13.75
N LYS A 119 9.44 9.53 13.91
CA LYS A 119 8.68 9.65 15.16
C LYS A 119 7.89 8.38 15.47
N LEU A 120 7.23 7.80 14.48
CA LEU A 120 6.49 6.55 14.61
C LEU A 120 7.36 5.29 14.40
N GLN A 121 8.63 5.48 14.02
CA GLN A 121 9.57 4.42 13.64
C GLN A 121 8.98 3.49 12.57
N ASN A 122 8.10 4.02 11.73
CA ASN A 122 7.38 3.27 10.71
C ASN A 122 8.26 2.94 9.49
N ASN A 123 7.84 1.95 8.71
CA ASN A 123 8.48 1.55 7.46
C ASN A 123 7.61 1.90 6.25
N PHE A 124 6.29 2.04 6.43
CA PHE A 124 5.35 2.19 5.35
C PHE A 124 4.29 3.26 5.63
N VAL A 125 3.89 3.97 4.58
CA VAL A 125 2.62 4.70 4.52
C VAL A 125 1.87 4.20 3.30
N TYR A 126 0.72 3.58 3.49
CA TYR A 126 -0.02 2.88 2.46
C TYR A 126 -1.31 3.61 2.12
N PHE A 127 -1.53 3.83 0.82
CA PHE A 127 -2.77 4.36 0.27
C PHE A 127 -3.30 3.45 -0.82
N ASP A 128 -4.51 2.95 -0.66
CA ASP A 128 -5.31 2.37 -1.74
C ASP A 128 -6.09 3.51 -2.41
N LEU A 129 -5.85 3.70 -3.72
CA LEU A 129 -6.42 4.80 -4.49
C LEU A 129 -7.57 4.36 -5.41
N ASN A 130 -8.14 3.18 -5.19
CA ASN A 130 -9.13 2.50 -6.02
C ASN A 130 -8.56 1.74 -7.25
N ASP A 131 -9.36 0.83 -7.83
CA ASP A 131 -9.06 0.06 -9.04
C ASP A 131 -7.70 -0.66 -9.06
N GLN A 132 -7.26 -1.16 -7.89
CA GLN A 132 -5.95 -1.79 -7.71
C GLN A 132 -4.78 -0.82 -7.89
N LEU A 133 -5.03 0.47 -7.77
CA LEU A 133 -4.01 1.50 -7.79
C LEU A 133 -3.60 1.79 -6.35
N ASN A 134 -2.32 1.61 -6.04
CA ASN A 134 -1.78 1.83 -4.70
C ASN A 134 -0.62 2.79 -4.75
N ARG A 135 -0.58 3.73 -3.80
CA ARG A 135 0.59 4.55 -3.51
C ARG A 135 1.15 4.16 -2.15
N ILE A 136 2.41 3.77 -2.13
CA ILE A 136 3.07 3.38 -0.90
C ILE A 136 4.36 4.18 -0.77
N TYR A 137 4.54 4.83 0.39
CA TYR A 137 5.81 5.42 0.77
C TYR A 137 6.59 4.38 1.57
N TYR A 138 7.85 4.19 1.20
CA TYR A 138 8.73 3.23 1.82
C TYR A 138 9.83 3.94 2.58
N ARG A 139 10.09 3.56 3.82
CA ARG A 139 11.32 3.97 4.50
C ARG A 139 12.55 3.43 3.77
N TYR A 140 12.45 2.18 3.31
CA TYR A 140 13.49 1.48 2.57
C TYR A 140 12.92 0.98 1.25
N LEU A 141 13.37 1.54 0.15
CA LEU A 141 12.83 1.23 -1.19
C LEU A 141 13.13 -0.22 -1.64
N ASP A 142 14.11 -0.89 -1.01
CA ASP A 142 14.39 -2.30 -1.26
C ASP A 142 13.22 -3.23 -0.89
N GLU A 143 12.34 -2.83 0.05
CA GLU A 143 11.10 -3.55 0.34
C GLU A 143 10.19 -3.61 -0.88
N PHE A 144 10.05 -2.50 -1.61
CA PHE A 144 9.28 -2.49 -2.85
C PHE A 144 9.88 -3.46 -3.88
N TYR A 145 11.19 -3.46 -4.07
CA TYR A 145 11.83 -4.36 -5.03
C TYR A 145 11.60 -5.84 -4.69
N ARG A 146 11.49 -6.19 -3.41
CA ARG A 146 11.15 -7.55 -2.97
C ARG A 146 9.72 -7.93 -3.33
N ILE A 147 8.76 -7.04 -3.04
CA ILE A 147 7.35 -7.21 -3.39
C ILE A 147 7.21 -7.40 -4.91
N PHE A 148 7.85 -6.54 -5.67
CA PHE A 148 7.80 -6.57 -7.12
C PHE A 148 8.42 -7.83 -7.72
N ALA A 149 9.60 -8.24 -7.21
CA ALA A 149 10.25 -9.49 -7.62
C ALA A 149 9.40 -10.72 -7.31
N SER A 150 8.76 -10.76 -6.13
CA SER A 150 7.84 -11.84 -5.74
C SER A 150 6.65 -11.93 -6.71
N LYS A 151 6.03 -10.79 -7.05
CA LYS A 151 4.92 -10.74 -8.01
C LYS A 151 5.34 -11.17 -9.40
N LEU A 152 6.48 -10.69 -9.90
CA LEU A 152 7.02 -11.10 -11.20
C LEU A 152 7.31 -12.60 -11.24
N SER A 153 7.87 -13.16 -10.18
CA SER A 153 8.15 -14.60 -10.07
C SER A 153 6.86 -15.41 -10.15
N SER A 154 5.79 -14.97 -9.50
CA SER A 154 4.47 -15.60 -9.58
C SER A 154 3.93 -15.58 -11.00
N ILE A 155 3.91 -14.41 -11.65
CA ILE A 155 3.43 -14.25 -13.04
C ILE A 155 4.23 -15.14 -14.01
N LEU A 156 5.55 -15.20 -13.85
CA LEU A 156 6.41 -16.03 -14.70
C LEU A 156 6.14 -17.52 -14.48
N SER A 157 5.99 -17.94 -13.23
CA SER A 157 5.68 -19.34 -12.88
C SER A 157 4.35 -19.77 -13.49
N ASP A 158 3.33 -18.92 -13.42
CA ASP A 158 2.03 -19.22 -14.02
C ASP A 158 2.12 -19.32 -15.55
N LYS A 159 2.88 -18.45 -16.20
CA LYS A 159 3.11 -18.52 -17.65
C LYS A 159 3.86 -19.80 -18.08
N ILE A 160 4.85 -20.23 -17.30
CA ILE A 160 5.60 -21.46 -17.59
C ILE A 160 4.68 -22.68 -17.43
N ASN A 161 3.84 -22.71 -16.39
CA ASN A 161 2.90 -23.80 -16.17
C ASN A 161 1.81 -23.88 -17.25
N VAL A 162 1.38 -22.72 -17.77
CA VAL A 162 0.43 -22.66 -18.91
C VAL A 162 1.06 -23.17 -20.20
N LYS A 163 2.34 -22.93 -20.47
CA LYS A 163 3.05 -23.44 -21.66
C LYS A 163 3.18 -24.96 -21.68
N LYS A 164 3.12 -25.63 -20.55
CA LYS A 164 3.07 -27.11 -20.47
C LYS A 164 1.71 -27.71 -20.84
N SER A 165 0.67 -26.90 -20.98
CA SER A 165 -0.65 -27.32 -21.40
C SER A 165 -0.76 -27.17 -22.93
N PHE A 166 -0.73 -28.27 -23.67
CA PHE A 166 -0.63 -28.39 -25.14
C PHE A 166 -1.73 -27.69 -25.96
N PHE A 167 -2.70 -26.98 -25.35
CA PHE A 167 -3.91 -26.49 -26.04
C PHE A 167 -4.27 -25.02 -25.80
N LYS A 168 -3.41 -24.17 -25.25
CA LYS A 168 -3.75 -22.74 -25.10
C LYS A 168 -2.99 -21.88 -26.11
N LYS A 169 -3.75 -21.13 -26.94
CA LYS A 169 -3.24 -20.04 -27.77
C LYS A 169 -2.55 -18.98 -26.87
N GLU A 170 -1.37 -18.53 -27.30
CA GLU A 170 -0.70 -17.40 -26.65
C GLU A 170 -1.61 -16.16 -26.74
N THR A 171 -1.99 -15.61 -25.60
CA THR A 171 -2.62 -14.28 -25.57
C THR A 171 -1.53 -13.24 -25.80
N PRO A 172 -1.71 -12.29 -26.72
CA PRO A 172 -0.74 -11.22 -26.92
C PRO A 172 -0.58 -10.41 -25.64
N VAL A 173 0.65 -9.99 -25.35
CA VAL A 173 0.94 -9.10 -24.23
C VAL A 173 0.23 -7.79 -24.51
N GLU A 174 -0.69 -7.40 -23.61
CA GLU A 174 -1.42 -6.15 -23.69
C GLU A 174 -0.42 -4.98 -23.57
N LYS A 175 -0.41 -4.09 -24.56
CA LYS A 175 0.43 -2.90 -24.51
C LYS A 175 -0.16 -1.92 -23.48
N ILE A 176 0.72 -1.26 -22.73
CA ILE A 176 0.35 -0.18 -21.82
C ILE A 176 -0.36 0.92 -22.61
N SER A 177 -1.56 1.31 -22.19
CA SER A 177 -2.26 2.42 -22.82
C SER A 177 -1.57 3.74 -22.46
N VAL A 178 -1.54 4.68 -23.41
CA VAL A 178 -0.98 6.01 -23.20
C VAL A 178 -1.79 6.78 -22.13
N GLU A 179 -3.08 6.49 -22.08
CA GLU A 179 -4.02 7.08 -21.11
C GLU A 179 -3.64 6.66 -19.68
N LEU A 180 -3.38 5.37 -19.44
CA LEU A 180 -2.95 4.87 -18.14
C LEU A 180 -1.61 5.47 -17.72
N LEU A 181 -0.65 5.59 -18.62
CA LEU A 181 0.63 6.24 -18.31
C LEU A 181 0.46 7.71 -17.91
N LYS A 182 -0.44 8.44 -18.60
CA LYS A 182 -0.76 9.84 -18.23
C LYS A 182 -1.43 9.92 -16.87
N GLU A 183 -2.41 9.04 -16.58
CA GLU A 183 -3.09 8.98 -15.29
C GLU A 183 -2.09 8.73 -14.15
N MET A 184 -1.23 7.72 -14.29
CA MET A 184 -0.19 7.42 -13.29
C MET A 184 0.77 8.58 -13.09
N ARG A 185 1.17 9.27 -14.18
CA ARG A 185 2.03 10.43 -14.10
C ARG A 185 1.38 11.60 -13.36
N ASN A 186 0.11 11.87 -13.63
CA ASN A 186 -0.64 12.94 -12.97
C ASN A 186 -0.74 12.65 -11.46
N LEU A 187 -1.09 11.42 -11.06
CA LEU A 187 -1.17 11.01 -9.67
C LEU A 187 0.15 11.09 -8.89
N MET A 188 1.29 11.13 -9.59
CA MET A 188 2.61 11.32 -8.94
C MET A 188 3.02 12.78 -8.85
N GLN A 189 2.42 13.66 -9.65
CA GLN A 189 2.72 15.11 -9.66
C GLN A 189 1.79 15.90 -8.73
N GLU A 190 0.67 15.32 -8.30
CA GLU A 190 -0.25 15.87 -7.29
C GLU A 190 0.22 15.53 -5.86
#